data_4588007d05938ed430277a95140b2dd0
#
_entry.id   4588007d05938ed430277a95140b2dd0
#
_cell.length_a   1.000
_cell.length_b   1.000
_cell.length_c   1.000
_cell.angle_alpha   90.00
_cell.angle_beta   90.00
_cell.angle_gamma   90.00
#
_symmetry.space_group_name_H-M   'P 1'
#
loop_
_entity.id
_entity.type
_entity.pdbx_description
1 polymer ?
#
loop_
_entity_poly.entity_id
_entity_poly.type
_entity_poly.pdbx_seq_one_letter_code
_entity_poly.pdbx_strand_id
1 'polypeptide(L)'
;EDNNFVIKAYSGTGKTVIMDAVFGLLPEEYFHTIEHLSETAVWYEADKINRARFVAIPEAQKLPEGVMEVIKTWGDGRAAFRKKTDVTVGDVVEQRLNPKYTFMCVAVENNKGSAYFDAELERRCMIGHTNPTSKQTENVIKHKLMDSAMPKSYMSTMTDEEIRNLQMHIVDAIGRRDDENAIELRNPCAPFLADAIPNAFPVARSKVQYLLKVINAVGRF
;
A
#
# COMPACT_ATOMS: atom_id res chain seq x y z
N GLU A 1 -7.19 10.04 6.91
CA GLU A 1 -5.78 10.22 6.49
C GLU A 1 -5.19 8.87 6.10
N ASP A 2 -4.63 8.77 4.89
CA ASP A 2 -4.25 7.51 4.29
C ASP A 2 -2.86 7.06 4.74
N ASN A 3 -2.73 5.76 5.04
CA ASN A 3 -1.46 5.14 5.39
C ASN A 3 -0.90 4.44 4.15
N ASN A 4 -0.04 5.13 3.42
CA ASN A 4 0.57 4.57 2.23
C ASN A 4 1.82 3.75 2.59
N PHE A 5 2.03 2.64 1.88
CA PHE A 5 3.12 1.71 2.12
C PHE A 5 4.02 1.58 0.90
N VAL A 6 5.31 1.48 1.15
CA VAL A 6 6.29 1.09 0.13
C VAL A 6 7.12 -0.07 0.65
N ILE A 7 7.15 -1.15 -0.10
CA ILE A 7 8.09 -2.26 0.15
C ILE A 7 9.30 -2.09 -0.75
N LYS A 8 10.43 -1.79 -0.13
CA LYS A 8 11.73 -1.67 -0.82
C LYS A 8 12.57 -2.88 -0.55
N ALA A 9 13.10 -3.47 -1.59
CA ALA A 9 14.04 -4.56 -1.43
C ALA A 9 14.70 -4.97 -2.76
N TYR A 10 15.72 -5.78 -2.67
CA TYR A 10 16.38 -6.37 -3.85
C TYR A 10 15.45 -7.28 -4.63
N SER A 11 15.78 -7.49 -5.91
CA SER A 11 15.05 -8.44 -6.74
C SER A 11 15.10 -9.86 -6.14
N GLY A 12 14.00 -10.60 -6.24
CA GLY A 12 13.92 -11.97 -5.77
C GLY A 12 13.73 -12.17 -4.26
N THR A 13 13.56 -11.11 -3.47
CA THR A 13 13.42 -11.20 -2.00
C THR A 13 11.98 -11.35 -1.49
N GLY A 14 11.02 -11.65 -2.37
CA GLY A 14 9.63 -11.95 -1.99
C GLY A 14 8.71 -10.76 -1.82
N LYS A 15 9.06 -9.59 -2.38
CA LYS A 15 8.20 -8.39 -2.33
C LYS A 15 6.78 -8.62 -2.82
N THR A 16 6.65 -9.21 -4.00
CA THR A 16 5.34 -9.51 -4.61
C THR A 16 4.54 -10.49 -3.75
N VAL A 17 5.20 -11.49 -3.17
CA VAL A 17 4.54 -12.44 -2.25
C VAL A 17 3.91 -11.75 -1.05
N ILE A 18 4.58 -10.74 -0.47
CA ILE A 18 4.02 -9.96 0.64
C ILE A 18 2.80 -9.18 0.17
N MET A 19 2.88 -8.53 -0.99
CA MET A 19 1.76 -7.78 -1.55
C MET A 19 0.58 -8.70 -1.87
N ASP A 20 0.82 -9.81 -2.52
CA ASP A 20 -0.21 -10.81 -2.86
C ASP A 20 -0.88 -11.37 -1.60
N ALA A 21 -0.09 -11.63 -0.55
CA ALA A 21 -0.64 -12.08 0.74
C ALA A 21 -1.55 -11.03 1.39
N VAL A 22 -1.18 -9.75 1.35
CA VAL A 22 -2.00 -8.66 1.90
C VAL A 22 -3.28 -8.49 1.10
N PHE A 23 -3.19 -8.43 -0.24
CA PHE A 23 -4.36 -8.24 -1.10
C PHE A 23 -5.23 -9.49 -1.19
N GLY A 24 -4.68 -10.69 -1.03
CA GLY A 24 -5.43 -11.94 -0.92
C GLY A 24 -6.35 -12.03 0.30
N LEU A 25 -6.14 -11.16 1.31
CA LEU A 25 -7.03 -11.03 2.47
C LEU A 25 -8.18 -10.04 2.22
N LEU A 26 -8.21 -9.34 1.08
CA LEU A 26 -9.24 -8.36 0.75
C LEU A 26 -10.18 -8.93 -0.31
N PRO A 27 -11.49 -8.66 -0.24
CA PRO A 27 -12.39 -8.92 -1.34
C PRO A 27 -11.94 -8.15 -2.60
N GLU A 28 -12.15 -8.74 -3.77
CA GLU A 28 -11.67 -8.21 -5.06
C GLU A 28 -12.18 -6.78 -5.34
N GLU A 29 -13.39 -6.47 -4.93
CA GLU A 29 -14.00 -5.15 -5.09
C GLU A 29 -13.35 -4.05 -4.24
N TYR A 30 -12.51 -4.41 -3.25
CA TYR A 30 -11.85 -3.47 -2.35
C TYR A 30 -10.51 -2.97 -2.85
N PHE A 31 -9.93 -3.63 -3.83
CA PHE A 31 -8.63 -3.20 -4.36
C PHE A 31 -8.60 -3.08 -5.88
N HIS A 32 -7.68 -2.27 -6.36
CA HIS A 32 -7.38 -2.11 -7.78
C HIS A 32 -5.86 -2.14 -7.98
N THR A 33 -5.41 -2.85 -9.01
CA THR A 33 -3.97 -2.97 -9.32
C THR A 33 -3.60 -2.05 -10.47
N ILE A 34 -2.58 -1.24 -10.27
CA ILE A 34 -2.00 -0.36 -11.31
C ILE A 34 -0.71 -1.01 -11.82
N GLU A 35 -0.78 -1.61 -12.99
CA GLU A 35 0.36 -2.21 -13.67
C GLU A 35 0.45 -1.70 -15.11
N HIS A 36 1.66 -1.37 -15.54
CA HIS A 36 1.95 -1.01 -16.94
C HIS A 36 1.02 0.01 -17.60
N LEU A 37 0.41 0.90 -16.80
CA LEU A 37 -0.48 1.92 -17.32
C LEU A 37 0.32 3.06 -17.96
N SER A 38 -0.14 3.52 -19.13
CA SER A 38 0.30 4.79 -19.69
C SER A 38 -0.30 5.96 -18.91
N GLU A 39 0.28 7.15 -19.08
CA GLU A 39 -0.23 8.39 -18.45
C GLU A 39 -1.70 8.68 -18.78
N THR A 40 -2.15 8.23 -19.93
CA THR A 40 -3.54 8.40 -20.35
C THR A 40 -4.42 7.30 -19.80
N ALA A 41 -3.93 6.06 -19.73
CA ALA A 41 -4.70 4.90 -19.32
C ALA A 41 -5.15 5.00 -17.85
N VAL A 42 -4.35 5.56 -16.95
CA VAL A 42 -4.73 5.75 -15.53
C VAL A 42 -6.02 6.57 -15.39
N TRP A 43 -6.28 7.51 -16.30
CA TRP A 43 -7.48 8.34 -16.29
C TRP A 43 -8.71 7.62 -16.86
N TYR A 44 -8.51 6.66 -17.75
CA TYR A 44 -9.62 5.82 -18.25
C TYR A 44 -10.08 4.82 -17.18
N GLU A 45 -9.21 4.48 -16.23
CA GLU A 45 -9.55 3.63 -15.11
C GLU A 45 -10.04 4.40 -13.87
N ALA A 46 -10.27 5.71 -14.00
CA ALA A 46 -10.68 6.59 -12.90
C ALA A 46 -11.85 6.05 -12.07
N ASP A 47 -12.86 5.48 -12.71
CA ASP A 47 -14.03 4.93 -12.00
C ASP A 47 -13.67 3.73 -11.14
N LYS A 48 -12.79 2.83 -11.62
CA LYS A 48 -12.32 1.67 -10.87
C LYS A 48 -11.42 2.12 -9.71
N ILE A 49 -10.46 2.99 -10.01
CA ILE A 49 -9.56 3.57 -9.03
C ILE A 49 -10.36 4.29 -7.93
N ASN A 50 -11.35 5.11 -8.28
CA ASN A 50 -12.15 5.86 -7.31
C ASN A 50 -13.10 5.00 -6.45
N ARG A 51 -13.42 3.78 -6.88
CA ARG A 51 -14.24 2.83 -6.10
C ARG A 51 -13.40 1.97 -5.17
N ALA A 52 -12.16 1.70 -5.54
CA ALA A 52 -11.26 0.88 -4.74
C ALA A 52 -10.99 1.52 -3.38
N ARG A 53 -10.77 0.72 -2.36
CA ARG A 53 -10.31 1.13 -1.03
C ARG A 53 -8.80 1.07 -0.89
N PHE A 54 -8.18 0.24 -1.72
CA PHE A 54 -6.74 0.03 -1.76
C PHE A 54 -6.25 0.01 -3.21
N VAL A 55 -5.09 0.57 -3.44
CA VAL A 55 -4.43 0.52 -4.75
C VAL A 55 -3.10 -0.22 -4.61
N ALA A 56 -2.95 -1.29 -5.38
CA ALA A 56 -1.72 -2.05 -5.48
C ALA A 56 -0.86 -1.55 -6.63
N ILE A 57 0.42 -1.33 -6.39
CA ILE A 57 1.39 -0.89 -7.41
C ILE A 57 2.60 -1.84 -7.37
N PRO A 58 2.56 -2.97 -8.09
CA PRO A 58 3.56 -4.04 -7.98
C PRO A 58 4.96 -3.63 -8.41
N GLU A 59 5.06 -2.72 -9.38
CA GLU A 59 6.32 -2.31 -9.97
C GLU A 59 6.37 -0.79 -10.19
N ALA A 60 6.40 -0.04 -9.10
CA ALA A 60 6.35 1.43 -9.16
C ALA A 60 7.45 2.05 -10.04
N GLN A 61 8.63 1.43 -10.12
CA GLN A 61 9.75 1.90 -10.94
C GLN A 61 9.50 1.77 -12.46
N LYS A 62 8.47 1.03 -12.89
CA LYS A 62 8.10 0.87 -14.31
C LYS A 62 7.02 1.84 -14.75
N LEU A 63 6.44 2.60 -13.82
CA LEU A 63 5.39 3.55 -14.15
C LEU A 63 5.97 4.81 -14.82
N PRO A 64 5.27 5.36 -15.81
CA PRO A 64 5.60 6.64 -16.41
C PRO A 64 5.63 7.77 -15.38
N GLU A 65 6.43 8.81 -15.64
CA GLU A 65 6.59 9.95 -14.73
C GLU A 65 5.24 10.63 -14.42
N GLY A 66 4.38 10.83 -15.41
CA GLY A 66 3.08 11.44 -15.21
C GLY A 66 2.15 10.60 -14.30
N VAL A 67 2.25 9.27 -14.30
CA VAL A 67 1.52 8.40 -13.36
C VAL A 67 2.11 8.53 -11.96
N MET A 68 3.43 8.61 -11.84
CA MET A 68 4.09 8.82 -10.55
C MET A 68 3.71 10.17 -9.91
N GLU A 69 3.55 11.24 -10.68
CA GLU A 69 3.05 12.53 -10.18
C GLU A 69 1.62 12.44 -9.63
N VAL A 70 0.76 11.65 -10.28
CA VAL A 70 -0.58 11.35 -9.77
C VAL A 70 -0.49 10.63 -8.42
N ILE A 71 0.37 9.62 -8.31
CA ILE A 71 0.56 8.84 -7.07
C ILE A 71 1.14 9.71 -5.95
N LYS A 72 2.05 10.63 -6.25
CA LYS A 72 2.55 11.62 -5.28
C LYS A 72 1.43 12.53 -4.76
N THR A 73 0.55 12.97 -5.65
CA THR A 73 -0.61 13.79 -5.28
C THR A 73 -1.53 13.03 -4.33
N TRP A 74 -1.73 11.72 -4.57
CA TRP A 74 -2.46 10.85 -3.64
C TRP A 74 -1.73 10.67 -2.30
N GLY A 75 -0.40 10.56 -2.33
CA GLY A 75 0.41 10.50 -1.13
C GLY A 75 0.28 11.72 -0.21
N ASP A 76 -0.14 12.87 -0.76
CA ASP A 76 -0.48 14.08 -0.01
C ASP A 76 -1.96 14.13 0.45
N GLY A 77 -2.75 13.09 0.18
CA GLY A 77 -4.18 13.08 0.45
C GLY A 77 -5.00 14.02 -0.44
N ARG A 78 -4.45 14.40 -1.60
CA ARG A 78 -5.11 15.31 -2.54
C ARG A 78 -5.61 14.56 -3.77
N ALA A 79 -6.75 15.02 -4.32
CA ALA A 79 -7.23 14.54 -5.60
C ALA A 79 -6.33 15.02 -6.75
N ALA A 80 -6.05 14.13 -7.70
CA ALA A 80 -5.45 14.52 -8.96
C ALA A 80 -6.55 14.89 -9.97
N PHE A 81 -6.30 15.88 -10.81
CA PHE A 81 -7.24 16.40 -11.79
C PHE A 81 -6.60 16.44 -13.17
N ARG A 82 -7.41 16.10 -14.17
CA ARG A 82 -7.08 16.27 -15.59
C ARG A 82 -8.27 16.88 -16.33
N LYS A 83 -8.00 17.87 -17.17
CA LYS A 83 -8.99 18.39 -18.12
C LYS A 83 -8.79 17.73 -19.47
N LYS A 84 -9.83 17.16 -20.03
CA LYS A 84 -9.87 16.56 -21.36
C LYS A 84 -10.98 17.21 -22.17
N THR A 85 -10.68 17.60 -23.40
CA THR A 85 -11.72 18.02 -24.35
C THR A 85 -12.44 16.77 -24.86
N ASP A 86 -13.74 16.68 -24.65
CA ASP A 86 -14.54 15.66 -25.30
C ASP A 86 -14.80 16.09 -26.74
N VAL A 87 -14.20 15.36 -27.67
CA VAL A 87 -14.27 15.68 -29.10
C VAL A 87 -15.70 15.50 -29.64
N THR A 88 -16.51 14.72 -28.96
CA THR A 88 -17.90 14.41 -29.39
C THR A 88 -18.87 15.56 -29.05
N VAL A 89 -18.63 16.24 -27.93
CA VAL A 89 -19.52 17.29 -27.41
C VAL A 89 -18.90 18.67 -27.52
N GLY A 90 -17.56 18.76 -27.70
CA GLY A 90 -16.79 20.01 -27.75
C GLY A 90 -16.57 20.66 -26.39
N ASP A 91 -17.01 19.99 -25.31
CA ASP A 91 -16.86 20.50 -23.94
C ASP A 91 -15.60 19.97 -23.25
N VAL A 92 -15.15 20.73 -22.25
CA VAL A 92 -14.04 20.33 -21.41
C VAL A 92 -14.56 19.51 -20.22
N VAL A 93 -14.28 18.21 -20.22
CA VAL A 93 -14.61 17.31 -19.11
C VAL A 93 -13.45 17.25 -18.14
N GLU A 94 -13.72 17.49 -16.85
CA GLU A 94 -12.78 17.29 -15.79
C GLU A 94 -12.84 15.85 -15.27
N GLN A 95 -11.70 15.15 -15.35
CA GLN A 95 -11.52 13.84 -14.75
C GLN A 95 -10.84 14.01 -13.39
N ARG A 96 -11.34 13.31 -12.39
CA ARG A 96 -10.85 13.37 -11.03
C ARG A 96 -10.48 11.99 -10.53
N LEU A 97 -9.26 11.87 -10.00
CA LEU A 97 -8.81 10.70 -9.24
C LEU A 97 -8.74 11.09 -7.75
N ASN A 98 -9.60 10.46 -6.95
CA ASN A 98 -9.81 10.86 -5.57
C ASN A 98 -9.06 9.92 -4.61
N PRO A 99 -8.19 10.44 -3.73
CA PRO A 99 -7.32 9.64 -2.85
C PRO A 99 -8.05 9.12 -1.60
N LYS A 100 -9.25 8.52 -1.73
CA LYS A 100 -9.94 7.93 -0.56
C LYS A 100 -9.35 6.58 -0.13
N TYR A 101 -8.16 6.23 -0.55
CA TYR A 101 -7.59 4.91 -0.35
C TYR A 101 -6.13 4.98 0.04
N THR A 102 -5.70 3.87 0.62
CA THR A 102 -4.31 3.56 0.88
C THR A 102 -3.72 2.89 -0.34
N PHE A 103 -2.54 3.30 -0.77
CA PHE A 103 -1.81 2.56 -1.78
C PHE A 103 -0.63 1.80 -1.19
N MET A 104 -0.30 0.69 -1.82
CA MET A 104 0.88 -0.12 -1.51
C MET A 104 1.73 -0.27 -2.76
N CYS A 105 2.93 0.31 -2.72
CA CYS A 105 3.90 0.21 -3.79
C CYS A 105 4.97 -0.84 -3.48
N VAL A 106 5.44 -1.50 -4.54
CA VAL A 106 6.65 -2.32 -4.50
C VAL A 106 7.73 -1.65 -5.33
N ALA A 107 8.91 -1.45 -4.75
CA ALA A 107 10.05 -0.83 -5.41
C ALA A 107 11.31 -1.71 -5.30
N VAL A 108 12.10 -1.75 -6.37
CA VAL A 108 13.37 -2.48 -6.40
C VAL A 108 14.50 -1.57 -5.96
N GLU A 109 15.29 -2.00 -4.98
CA GLU A 109 16.58 -1.39 -4.66
C GLU A 109 17.67 -1.99 -5.55
N ASN A 110 18.56 -1.12 -6.06
CA ASN A 110 19.78 -1.60 -6.68
C ASN A 110 20.92 -1.72 -5.66
N ASN A 111 21.94 -2.52 -6.00
CA ASN A 111 23.11 -2.77 -5.13
C ASN A 111 23.94 -1.50 -4.84
N LYS A 112 23.63 -0.36 -5.43
CA LYS A 112 24.32 0.91 -5.22
C LYS A 112 23.60 1.84 -4.26
N GLY A 113 22.50 1.38 -3.64
CA GLY A 113 21.71 2.18 -2.69
C GLY A 113 20.93 3.33 -3.34
N SER A 114 21.01 3.49 -4.66
CA SER A 114 20.19 4.46 -5.38
C SER A 114 18.82 3.81 -5.62
N ALA A 115 17.84 4.28 -4.89
CA ALA A 115 16.47 3.86 -5.10
C ALA A 115 15.99 4.38 -6.45
N TYR A 116 15.48 3.48 -7.29
CA TYR A 116 14.67 3.87 -8.46
C TYR A 116 13.31 4.44 -8.02
N PHE A 117 13.16 4.74 -6.74
CA PHE A 117 11.93 5.23 -6.16
C PHE A 117 12.10 6.69 -5.73
N ASP A 118 11.12 7.49 -6.05
CA ASP A 118 11.13 8.91 -5.77
C ASP A 118 11.22 9.22 -4.29
N ALA A 119 12.26 9.96 -3.87
CA ALA A 119 12.51 10.31 -2.47
C ALA A 119 11.38 11.18 -1.88
N GLU A 120 10.64 11.90 -2.71
CA GLU A 120 9.51 12.69 -2.29
C GLU A 120 8.31 11.81 -1.93
N LEU A 121 8.04 10.78 -2.73
CA LEU A 121 6.99 9.79 -2.42
C LEU A 121 7.36 8.96 -1.18
N GLU A 122 8.63 8.63 -0.99
CA GLU A 122 9.10 7.93 0.21
C GLU A 122 8.77 8.65 1.52
N ARG A 123 8.83 9.96 1.53
CA ARG A 123 8.47 10.75 2.72
C ARG A 123 7.00 10.65 3.08
N ARG A 124 6.14 10.33 2.11
CA ARG A 124 4.69 10.19 2.25
C ARG A 124 4.24 8.78 2.54
N CYS A 125 5.17 7.84 2.68
CA CYS A 125 4.88 6.42 2.85
C CYS A 125 5.56 5.83 4.08
N MET A 126 4.97 4.80 4.65
CA MET A 126 5.67 3.88 5.51
C MET A 126 6.55 2.96 4.67
N ILE A 127 7.81 2.81 5.04
CA ILE A 127 8.75 1.99 4.28
C ILE A 127 8.98 0.69 5.01
N GLY A 128 8.69 -0.41 4.31
CA GLY A 128 9.03 -1.76 4.72
C GLY A 128 10.18 -2.31 3.89
N HIS A 129 11.00 -3.14 4.51
CA HIS A 129 12.08 -3.86 3.83
C HIS A 129 11.89 -5.36 3.98
N THR A 130 12.22 -6.13 2.95
CA THR A 130 12.30 -7.58 3.09
C THR A 130 13.58 -7.95 3.82
N ASN A 131 13.57 -9.11 4.45
CA ASN A 131 14.76 -9.63 5.14
C ASN A 131 15.67 -10.39 4.15
N PRO A 132 16.81 -9.82 3.72
CA PRO A 132 17.70 -10.43 2.72
C PRO A 132 18.74 -11.37 3.35
N THR A 133 18.60 -11.77 4.60
CA THR A 133 19.60 -12.62 5.28
C THR A 133 19.68 -14.00 4.66
N SER A 134 20.89 -14.61 4.71
CA SER A 134 21.13 -15.98 4.26
C SER A 134 20.21 -17.00 4.95
N LYS A 135 19.94 -16.79 6.26
CA LYS A 135 19.02 -17.63 7.01
C LYS A 135 17.59 -17.56 6.46
N GLN A 136 17.12 -16.38 6.08
CA GLN A 136 15.80 -16.24 5.45
C GLN A 136 15.76 -16.90 4.07
N THR A 137 16.82 -16.74 3.28
CA THR A 137 16.95 -17.41 1.98
C THR A 137 16.92 -18.93 2.15
N GLU A 138 17.63 -19.46 3.11
CA GLU A 138 17.62 -20.90 3.44
C GLU A 138 16.22 -21.39 3.81
N ASN A 139 15.50 -20.64 4.66
CA ASN A 139 14.13 -20.97 5.06
C ASN A 139 13.19 -20.98 3.85
N VAL A 140 13.28 -19.99 2.95
CA VAL A 140 12.47 -19.93 1.74
C VAL A 140 12.77 -21.12 0.81
N ILE A 141 14.04 -21.49 0.64
CA ILE A 141 14.43 -22.65 -0.17
C ILE A 141 13.89 -23.93 0.45
N LYS A 142 14.04 -24.13 1.75
CA LYS A 142 13.49 -25.29 2.47
C LYS A 142 11.98 -25.38 2.29
N HIS A 143 11.27 -24.27 2.47
CA HIS A 143 9.82 -24.24 2.30
C HIS A 143 9.40 -24.65 0.89
N LYS A 144 10.02 -24.05 -0.14
CA LYS A 144 9.73 -24.41 -1.55
C LYS A 144 10.02 -25.87 -1.89
N LEU A 145 11.10 -26.43 -1.32
CA LEU A 145 11.42 -27.84 -1.51
C LEU A 145 10.41 -28.75 -0.80
N MET A 146 9.98 -28.39 0.39
CA MET A 146 8.94 -29.12 1.12
C MET A 146 7.60 -29.03 0.38
N ASP A 147 7.24 -27.85 -0.13
CA ASP A 147 6.04 -27.64 -0.94
C ASP A 147 6.02 -28.56 -2.18
N SER A 148 7.18 -28.74 -2.81
CA SER A 148 7.28 -29.62 -3.97
C SER A 148 7.25 -31.11 -3.64
N ALA A 149 7.60 -31.48 -2.40
CA ALA A 149 7.70 -32.86 -1.95
C ALA A 149 6.41 -33.39 -1.28
N MET A 150 5.54 -32.50 -0.79
CA MET A 150 4.34 -32.88 -0.05
C MET A 150 3.05 -32.58 -0.84
N PRO A 151 2.01 -33.43 -0.71
CA PRO A 151 0.69 -33.11 -1.23
C PRO A 151 0.15 -31.79 -0.65
N LYS A 152 -0.50 -30.98 -1.47
CA LYS A 152 -1.07 -29.68 -1.04
C LYS A 152 -1.98 -29.75 0.19
N SER A 153 -2.63 -30.90 0.40
CA SER A 153 -3.49 -31.17 1.57
C SER A 153 -2.78 -31.12 2.93
N TYR A 154 -1.45 -31.24 2.96
CA TYR A 154 -0.66 -31.16 4.20
C TYR A 154 -0.11 -29.76 4.48
N MET A 155 -0.31 -28.81 3.59
CA MET A 155 0.37 -27.53 3.59
C MET A 155 -0.55 -26.34 3.86
N SER A 156 -1.86 -26.54 3.83
CA SER A 156 -2.80 -25.45 4.10
C SER A 156 -2.78 -25.12 5.58
N THR A 157 -2.25 -23.95 5.91
CA THR A 157 -2.27 -23.41 7.28
C THR A 157 -3.63 -22.80 7.63
N MET A 158 -4.42 -22.43 6.64
CA MET A 158 -5.76 -21.86 6.81
C MET A 158 -6.74 -22.51 5.84
N THR A 159 -7.94 -22.77 6.33
CA THR A 159 -9.06 -23.24 5.50
C THR A 159 -9.70 -22.07 4.76
N ASP A 160 -10.44 -22.36 3.67
CA ASP A 160 -11.20 -21.33 2.93
C ASP A 160 -12.23 -20.62 3.83
N GLU A 161 -12.73 -21.29 4.86
CA GLU A 161 -13.65 -20.72 5.84
C GLU A 161 -12.93 -19.73 6.77
N GLU A 162 -11.76 -20.08 7.26
CA GLU A 162 -10.93 -19.17 8.09
C GLU A 162 -10.52 -17.93 7.30
N ILE A 163 -10.15 -18.10 6.01
CA ILE A 163 -9.84 -16.96 5.12
C ILE A 163 -11.06 -16.07 4.95
N ARG A 164 -12.25 -16.63 4.68
CA ARG A 164 -13.50 -15.87 4.55
C ARG A 164 -13.86 -15.13 5.84
N ASN A 165 -13.72 -15.77 6.99
CA ASN A 165 -13.98 -15.16 8.27
C ASN A 165 -13.03 -13.98 8.52
N LEU A 166 -11.74 -14.13 8.20
CA LEU A 166 -10.77 -13.05 8.30
C LEU A 166 -11.10 -11.90 7.35
N GLN A 167 -11.48 -12.19 6.10
CA GLN A 167 -11.94 -11.17 5.15
C GLN A 167 -13.15 -10.40 5.67
N MET A 168 -14.14 -11.08 6.25
CA MET A 168 -15.32 -10.43 6.84
C MET A 168 -14.93 -9.50 7.99
N HIS A 169 -14.01 -9.92 8.87
CA HIS A 169 -13.53 -9.06 9.96
C HIS A 169 -12.80 -7.83 9.43
N ILE A 170 -11.99 -7.98 8.38
CA ILE A 170 -11.29 -6.84 7.75
C ILE A 170 -12.30 -5.86 7.13
N VAL A 171 -13.31 -6.37 6.42
CA VAL A 171 -14.38 -5.55 5.83
C VAL A 171 -15.17 -4.79 6.89
N ASP A 172 -15.52 -5.46 7.99
CA ASP A 172 -16.21 -4.83 9.12
C ASP A 172 -15.35 -3.73 9.78
N ALA A 173 -14.06 -3.98 9.97
CA ALA A 173 -13.13 -2.99 10.49
C ALA A 173 -12.98 -1.76 9.56
N ILE A 174 -12.97 -1.97 8.24
CA ILE A 174 -12.98 -0.89 7.24
C ILE A 174 -14.29 -0.10 7.31
N GLY A 175 -15.44 -0.80 7.39
CA GLY A 175 -16.76 -0.17 7.51
C GLY A 175 -16.89 0.70 8.74
N ARG A 176 -16.39 0.22 9.89
CA ARG A 176 -16.36 1.03 11.14
C ARG A 176 -15.49 2.29 11.03
N ARG A 177 -14.47 2.28 10.20
CA ARG A 177 -13.65 3.48 9.95
C ARG A 177 -14.42 4.56 9.19
N ASP A 178 -15.31 4.15 8.29
CA ASP A 178 -16.09 5.06 7.46
C ASP A 178 -17.37 5.57 8.18
N ASP A 179 -17.67 5.04 9.38
CA ASP A 179 -18.79 5.50 10.20
C ASP A 179 -18.47 6.89 10.77
N GLU A 180 -19.35 7.87 10.51
CA GLU A 180 -19.24 9.23 11.04
C GLU A 180 -19.29 9.26 12.58
N ASN A 181 -19.86 8.23 13.21
CA ASN A 181 -19.88 8.03 14.65
C ASN A 181 -18.70 7.23 15.20
N ALA A 182 -17.70 6.93 14.37
CA ALA A 182 -16.53 6.19 14.80
C ALA A 182 -15.84 6.89 15.99
N ILE A 183 -15.60 6.13 17.05
CA ILE A 183 -14.96 6.63 18.27
C ILE A 183 -13.56 7.15 17.92
N GLU A 184 -13.32 8.43 18.20
CA GLU A 184 -12.00 9.01 18.10
C GLU A 184 -11.08 8.37 19.14
N LEU A 185 -10.14 7.53 18.69
CA LEU A 185 -9.13 6.98 19.59
C LEU A 185 -8.05 8.01 19.88
N ARG A 186 -7.96 8.43 21.15
CA ARG A 186 -6.89 9.27 21.62
C ARG A 186 -5.83 8.42 22.31
N ASN A 187 -4.60 8.54 21.86
CA ASN A 187 -3.48 7.84 22.50
C ASN A 187 -3.02 8.61 23.75
N PRO A 188 -3.30 8.12 24.96
CA PRO A 188 -2.89 8.80 26.19
C PRO A 188 -1.38 8.81 26.41
N CYS A 189 -0.65 7.92 25.71
CA CYS A 189 0.81 7.83 25.79
C CYS A 189 1.52 8.75 24.80
N ALA A 190 0.79 9.47 23.92
CA ALA A 190 1.41 10.34 22.92
C ALA A 190 2.39 11.38 23.49
N PRO A 191 2.14 12.03 24.63
CA PRO A 191 3.09 12.96 25.23
C PRO A 191 4.42 12.30 25.62
N PHE A 192 4.37 11.06 26.12
CA PHE A 192 5.59 10.33 26.54
C PHE A 192 6.41 9.84 25.33
N LEU A 193 5.78 9.64 24.16
CA LEU A 193 6.49 9.28 22.94
C LEU A 193 7.35 10.43 22.41
N ALA A 194 7.00 11.67 22.71
CA ALA A 194 7.73 12.85 22.27
C ALA A 194 9.18 12.84 22.76
N ASP A 195 9.42 12.38 23.99
CA ASP A 195 10.74 12.32 24.60
C ASP A 195 11.56 11.10 24.09
N ALA A 196 10.86 10.06 23.64
CA ALA A 196 11.49 8.83 23.13
C ALA A 196 11.88 8.90 21.65
N ILE A 197 11.33 9.86 20.90
CA ILE A 197 11.57 9.96 19.46
C ILE A 197 12.80 10.85 19.19
N PRO A 198 13.82 10.34 18.48
CA PRO A 198 15.00 11.14 18.14
C PRO A 198 14.60 12.37 17.30
N ASN A 199 14.93 13.56 17.77
CA ASN A 199 14.61 14.84 17.10
C ASN A 199 15.71 15.35 16.17
N ALA A 200 16.81 14.60 16.06
CA ALA A 200 18.02 15.00 15.32
C ALA A 200 17.80 15.12 13.79
N PHE A 201 16.73 14.51 13.25
CA PHE A 201 16.51 14.47 11.81
C PHE A 201 15.14 15.05 11.43
N PRO A 202 15.07 15.92 10.39
CA PRO A 202 13.80 16.47 9.90
C PRO A 202 12.77 15.40 9.50
N VAL A 203 13.25 14.23 9.02
CA VAL A 203 12.42 13.08 8.66
C VAL A 203 11.64 12.51 9.85
N ALA A 204 12.14 12.68 11.08
CA ALA A 204 11.46 12.21 12.28
C ALA A 204 10.05 12.85 12.42
N ARG A 205 9.90 14.12 12.02
CA ARG A 205 8.61 14.85 12.10
C ARG A 205 7.50 14.18 11.29
N SER A 206 7.79 13.73 10.07
CA SER A 206 6.80 13.03 9.25
C SER A 206 6.56 11.60 9.73
N LYS A 207 7.59 10.91 10.26
CA LYS A 207 7.46 9.53 10.71
C LYS A 207 6.70 9.38 12.04
N VAL A 208 6.69 10.40 12.90
CA VAL A 208 5.86 10.42 14.12
C VAL A 208 4.37 10.25 13.80
N GLN A 209 3.88 10.90 12.76
CA GLN A 209 2.47 10.77 12.36
C GLN A 209 2.13 9.33 11.97
N TYR A 210 3.02 8.64 11.25
CA TYR A 210 2.82 7.23 10.91
C TYR A 210 2.81 6.33 12.14
N LEU A 211 3.73 6.56 13.09
CA LEU A 211 3.74 5.81 14.35
C LEU A 211 2.42 5.96 15.10
N LEU A 212 1.92 7.18 15.24
CA LEU A 212 0.64 7.44 15.90
C LEU A 212 -0.54 6.78 15.17
N LYS A 213 -0.52 6.77 13.83
CA LYS A 213 -1.54 6.09 13.03
C LYS A 213 -1.52 4.58 13.23
N VAL A 214 -0.33 3.95 13.29
CA VAL A 214 -0.19 2.52 13.57
C VAL A 214 -0.72 2.19 14.97
N ILE A 215 -0.34 2.98 15.98
CA ILE A 215 -0.82 2.79 17.36
C ILE A 215 -2.34 2.90 17.41
N ASN A 216 -2.92 3.91 16.76
CA ASN A 216 -4.37 4.08 16.70
C ASN A 216 -5.07 2.96 15.91
N ALA A 217 -4.45 2.44 14.86
CA ALA A 217 -4.97 1.29 14.11
C ALA A 217 -5.02 0.04 15.00
N VAL A 218 -3.91 -0.28 15.68
CA VAL A 218 -3.85 -1.44 16.59
C VAL A 218 -4.84 -1.29 17.77
N GLY A 219 -5.05 -0.08 18.27
CA GLY A 219 -6.01 0.17 19.35
C GLY A 219 -7.48 0.04 18.96
N ARG A 220 -7.78 -0.14 17.66
CA ARG A 220 -9.16 -0.36 17.14
C ARG A 220 -9.51 -1.84 16.97
N PHE A 221 -8.53 -2.74 17.04
CA PHE A 221 -8.72 -4.19 17.03
C PHE A 221 -8.76 -4.73 18.46
#